data_f459229199e1bc9cdfd9dfaec51b0219
#
_entry.id   f459229199e1bc9cdfd9dfaec51b0219
#
_cell.length_a   1.000
_cell.length_b   1.000
_cell.length_c   1.000
_cell.angle_alpha   90.00
_cell.angle_beta   90.00
_cell.angle_gamma   90.00
#
_symmetry.space_group_name_H-M   'P 1'
#
loop_
_entity.id
_entity.type
_entity.pdbx_description
1 polymer ?
#
loop_
_entity_poly.entity_id
_entity_poly.type
_entity_poly.pdbx_seq_one_letter_code
_entity_poly.pdbx_strand_id
1 'polypeptide(L)'
;AVAYPETTEEVSQILKICHAQECPVVAYGAASSLEGQHLAVAGGISLDMSRMARVLSLDAEDLKVTVQPGITRKSLNEELRATGLFFSVDPGADASVGGMAATRASGTTAVRYGTMRENVLALEAVMADGTIIRAGSDARKSSTGYDLAHLLIGSEGTLGIITELTLKLHGVPETIAAATCRFPSVEDAVNCVILTIQSGIPMARIELV
;
A
#
# COMPACT_ATOMS: atom_id res chain seq x y z
N ALA A 1 4.98 -25.04 4.40
CA ALA A 1 6.38 -24.58 4.33
C ALA A 1 6.42 -23.07 4.16
N VAL A 2 7.62 -22.45 4.28
CA VAL A 2 7.84 -21.02 4.00
C VAL A 2 8.81 -20.90 2.85
N ALA A 3 8.52 -20.01 1.89
CA ALA A 3 9.41 -19.64 0.79
C ALA A 3 9.71 -18.13 0.85
N TYR A 4 10.93 -17.75 0.50
CA TYR A 4 11.44 -16.37 0.54
C TYR A 4 11.91 -15.95 -0.84
N PRO A 5 11.02 -15.52 -1.74
CA PRO A 5 11.41 -15.06 -3.07
C PRO A 5 12.15 -13.72 -3.00
N GLU A 6 12.99 -13.47 -4.00
CA GLU A 6 13.73 -12.22 -4.19
C GLU A 6 13.33 -11.50 -5.49
N THR A 7 12.64 -12.22 -6.40
CA THR A 7 12.21 -11.70 -7.70
C THR A 7 10.79 -12.11 -8.05
N THR A 8 10.16 -11.37 -8.97
CA THR A 8 8.84 -11.70 -9.53
C THR A 8 8.85 -13.07 -10.24
N GLU A 9 9.94 -13.40 -10.92
CA GLU A 9 10.11 -14.68 -11.64
C GLU A 9 10.10 -15.85 -10.68
N GLU A 10 10.75 -15.72 -9.52
CA GLU A 10 10.72 -16.76 -8.47
C GLU A 10 9.32 -16.95 -7.92
N VAL A 11 8.58 -15.85 -7.66
CA VAL A 11 7.16 -15.90 -7.27
C VAL A 11 6.36 -16.65 -8.33
N SER A 12 6.55 -16.32 -9.62
CA SER A 12 5.87 -16.98 -10.73
C SER A 12 6.16 -18.49 -10.77
N GLN A 13 7.41 -18.89 -10.59
CA GLN A 13 7.79 -20.31 -10.58
C GLN A 13 7.16 -21.06 -9.40
N ILE A 14 7.20 -20.46 -8.20
CA ILE A 14 6.57 -21.03 -7.00
C ILE A 14 5.08 -21.22 -7.23
N LEU A 15 4.38 -20.21 -7.74
CA LEU A 15 2.94 -20.29 -8.00
C LEU A 15 2.59 -21.33 -9.07
N LYS A 16 3.38 -21.46 -10.15
CA LYS A 16 3.20 -22.53 -11.16
C LYS A 16 3.29 -23.93 -10.54
N ILE A 17 4.27 -24.15 -9.67
CA ILE A 17 4.44 -25.44 -8.97
C ILE A 17 3.25 -25.68 -8.03
N CYS A 18 2.86 -24.67 -7.24
CA CYS A 18 1.74 -24.78 -6.31
C CYS A 18 0.42 -25.01 -7.04
N HIS A 19 0.20 -24.30 -8.15
CA HIS A 19 -0.99 -24.46 -9.00
C HIS A 19 -1.10 -25.90 -9.55
N ALA A 20 -0.01 -26.41 -10.11
CA ALA A 20 0.03 -27.79 -10.65
C ALA A 20 -0.19 -28.88 -9.59
N GLN A 21 0.09 -28.59 -8.33
CA GLN A 21 -0.06 -29.51 -7.19
C GLN A 21 -1.29 -29.20 -6.33
N GLU A 22 -2.14 -28.27 -6.74
CA GLU A 22 -3.29 -27.75 -5.96
C GLU A 22 -2.91 -27.36 -4.52
N CYS A 23 -1.67 -26.84 -4.35
CA CYS A 23 -1.11 -26.46 -3.06
C CYS A 23 -1.51 -25.02 -2.71
N PRO A 24 -2.17 -24.78 -1.56
CA PRO A 24 -2.51 -23.42 -1.14
C PRO A 24 -1.28 -22.54 -0.96
N VAL A 25 -1.39 -21.24 -1.35
CA VAL A 25 -0.35 -20.24 -1.13
C VAL A 25 -0.95 -19.05 -0.42
N VAL A 26 -0.26 -18.55 0.60
CA VAL A 26 -0.63 -17.37 1.35
C VAL A 26 0.54 -16.40 1.33
N ALA A 27 0.29 -15.16 0.84
CA ALA A 27 1.30 -14.10 0.91
C ALA A 27 1.49 -13.63 2.36
N TYR A 28 2.73 -13.40 2.73
CA TYR A 28 3.11 -12.93 4.05
C TYR A 28 3.97 -11.66 3.93
N GLY A 29 3.49 -10.57 4.50
CA GLY A 29 4.21 -9.29 4.58
C GLY A 29 4.71 -9.05 6.01
N ALA A 30 4.36 -7.89 6.58
CA ALA A 30 4.70 -7.55 7.97
C ALA A 30 3.79 -8.20 9.03
N ALA A 31 2.77 -8.96 8.62
CA ALA A 31 1.78 -9.61 9.50
C ALA A 31 1.10 -8.68 10.51
N SER A 32 0.94 -7.40 10.16
CA SER A 32 0.37 -6.37 11.04
C SER A 32 -1.16 -6.27 10.98
N SER A 33 -1.80 -7.00 10.06
CA SER A 33 -3.25 -7.03 9.92
C SER A 33 -3.91 -7.85 11.03
N LEU A 34 -5.09 -7.39 11.49
CA LEU A 34 -5.82 -8.01 12.59
C LEU A 34 -6.71 -9.18 12.14
N GLU A 35 -7.09 -9.24 10.86
CA GLU A 35 -8.03 -10.24 10.34
C GLU A 35 -7.40 -11.63 10.12
N GLY A 36 -6.06 -11.73 10.19
CA GLY A 36 -5.37 -13.01 10.11
C GLY A 36 -5.25 -13.62 8.70
N GLN A 37 -5.50 -12.86 7.64
CA GLN A 37 -5.38 -13.33 6.25
C GLN A 37 -3.99 -13.81 5.85
N HIS A 38 -2.97 -13.50 6.64
CA HIS A 38 -1.59 -14.00 6.47
C HIS A 38 -1.37 -15.40 7.07
N LEU A 39 -2.38 -15.99 7.71
CA LEU A 39 -2.29 -17.28 8.34
C LEU A 39 -2.62 -18.41 7.34
N ALA A 40 -1.70 -19.35 7.17
CA ALA A 40 -1.88 -20.49 6.29
C ALA A 40 -2.74 -21.58 6.96
N VAL A 41 -4.00 -21.29 7.27
CA VAL A 41 -4.92 -22.18 8.01
C VAL A 41 -5.22 -23.49 7.29
N ALA A 42 -5.13 -23.51 5.96
CA ALA A 42 -5.26 -24.71 5.14
C ALA A 42 -3.91 -25.40 4.85
N GLY A 43 -2.83 -24.98 5.52
CA GLY A 43 -1.49 -25.45 5.20
C GLY A 43 -0.93 -24.82 3.92
N GLY A 44 -0.08 -25.56 3.19
CA GLY A 44 0.52 -25.09 1.93
C GLY A 44 1.81 -24.31 2.12
N ILE A 45 1.99 -23.24 1.32
CA ILE A 45 3.17 -22.38 1.29
C ILE A 45 2.82 -20.99 1.82
N SER A 46 3.53 -20.55 2.85
CA SER A 46 3.59 -19.12 3.21
C SER A 46 4.69 -18.47 2.39
N LEU A 47 4.33 -17.50 1.57
CA LEU A 47 5.24 -16.79 0.68
C LEU A 47 5.67 -15.48 1.36
N ASP A 48 6.81 -15.52 2.02
CA ASP A 48 7.35 -14.39 2.78
C ASP A 48 8.06 -13.39 1.85
N MET A 49 7.46 -12.22 1.68
CA MET A 49 7.92 -11.18 0.76
C MET A 49 9.01 -10.29 1.34
N SER A 50 9.50 -10.55 2.54
CA SER A 50 10.46 -9.69 3.25
C SER A 50 11.79 -9.49 2.51
N ARG A 51 12.20 -10.42 1.65
CA ARG A 51 13.41 -10.28 0.83
C ARG A 51 13.21 -9.43 -0.43
N MET A 52 11.98 -9.15 -0.81
CA MET A 52 11.64 -8.23 -1.88
C MET A 52 11.38 -6.82 -1.30
N ALA A 53 12.42 -6.14 -0.82
CA ALA A 53 12.31 -4.91 -0.05
C ALA A 53 13.14 -3.74 -0.63
N ARG A 54 13.39 -3.72 -1.94
CA ARG A 54 14.20 -2.69 -2.59
C ARG A 54 13.36 -1.57 -3.19
N VAL A 55 13.91 -0.35 -3.20
CA VAL A 55 13.50 0.70 -4.13
C VAL A 55 14.11 0.38 -5.49
N LEU A 56 13.28 0.21 -6.51
CA LEU A 56 13.69 -0.15 -7.86
C LEU A 56 14.01 1.08 -8.71
N SER A 57 13.20 2.13 -8.59
CA SER A 57 13.43 3.41 -9.24
C SER A 57 12.78 4.54 -8.47
N LEU A 58 13.39 5.71 -8.51
CA LEU A 58 12.85 6.96 -7.96
C LEU A 58 12.87 8.02 -9.05
N ASP A 59 11.71 8.55 -9.36
CA ASP A 59 11.51 9.67 -10.28
C ASP A 59 10.92 10.85 -9.47
N ALA A 60 11.82 11.69 -8.97
CA ALA A 60 11.45 12.80 -8.11
C ALA A 60 10.70 13.91 -8.86
N GLU A 61 10.97 14.10 -10.16
CA GLU A 61 10.31 15.10 -11.00
C GLU A 61 8.85 14.71 -11.26
N ASP A 62 8.59 13.43 -11.52
CA ASP A 62 7.24 12.88 -11.69
C ASP A 62 6.53 12.55 -10.37
N LEU A 63 7.19 12.75 -9.24
CA LEU A 63 6.68 12.47 -7.90
C LEU A 63 6.21 11.00 -7.77
N LYS A 64 7.02 10.06 -8.21
CA LYS A 64 6.74 8.63 -8.13
C LYS A 64 7.97 7.83 -7.72
N VAL A 65 7.71 6.66 -7.15
CA VAL A 65 8.73 5.68 -6.78
C VAL A 65 8.20 4.29 -7.09
N THR A 66 9.06 3.43 -7.64
CA THR A 66 8.74 2.02 -7.86
C THR A 66 9.49 1.18 -6.84
N VAL A 67 8.77 0.30 -6.16
CA VAL A 67 9.30 -0.47 -5.03
C VAL A 67 8.86 -1.93 -5.09
N GLN A 68 9.64 -2.78 -4.44
CA GLN A 68 9.24 -4.15 -4.13
C GLN A 68 8.29 -4.20 -2.92
N PRO A 69 7.40 -5.20 -2.82
CA PRO A 69 6.28 -5.22 -1.88
C PRO A 69 6.67 -5.36 -0.41
N GLY A 70 7.82 -5.94 -0.12
CA GLY A 70 8.31 -6.20 1.24
C GLY A 70 8.92 -4.98 1.94
N ILE A 71 9.22 -3.89 1.21
CA ILE A 71 9.70 -2.67 1.86
C ILE A 71 8.65 -2.13 2.82
N THR A 72 9.06 -1.70 4.02
CA THR A 72 8.12 -1.07 4.94
C THR A 72 7.94 0.41 4.61
N ARG A 73 6.78 0.97 4.97
CA ARG A 73 6.53 2.40 4.82
C ARG A 73 7.61 3.26 5.48
N LYS A 74 8.07 2.84 6.66
CA LYS A 74 9.11 3.56 7.40
C LYS A 74 10.44 3.54 6.65
N SER A 75 10.88 2.37 6.21
CA SER A 75 12.12 2.23 5.43
C SER A 75 12.06 3.02 4.13
N LEU A 76 10.93 2.98 3.42
CA LEU A 76 10.73 3.77 2.21
C LEU A 76 10.90 5.27 2.49
N ASN A 77 10.25 5.80 3.53
CA ASN A 77 10.34 7.21 3.86
C ASN A 77 11.74 7.62 4.39
N GLU A 78 12.50 6.70 4.97
CA GLU A 78 13.92 6.92 5.30
C GLU A 78 14.77 7.07 4.03
N GLU A 79 14.58 6.22 3.02
CA GLU A 79 15.28 6.34 1.73
C GLU A 79 14.91 7.63 0.97
N LEU A 80 13.64 8.05 1.06
CA LEU A 80 13.15 9.29 0.42
C LEU A 80 13.61 10.57 1.12
N ARG A 81 14.13 10.49 2.34
CA ARG A 81 14.40 11.65 3.21
C ARG A 81 15.21 12.77 2.57
N ALA A 82 16.19 12.43 1.75
CA ALA A 82 17.06 13.41 1.10
C ALA A 82 16.41 14.12 -0.11
N THR A 83 15.27 13.66 -0.57
CA THR A 83 14.59 14.18 -1.78
C THR A 83 13.59 15.30 -1.50
N GLY A 84 13.22 15.53 -0.25
CA GLY A 84 12.11 16.41 0.11
C GLY A 84 10.72 15.84 -0.21
N LEU A 85 10.65 14.54 -0.53
CA LEU A 85 9.43 13.81 -0.84
C LEU A 85 9.12 12.79 0.24
N PHE A 86 7.84 12.36 0.29
CA PHE A 86 7.42 11.29 1.19
C PHE A 86 6.24 10.50 0.63
N PHE A 87 6.11 9.26 1.07
CA PHE A 87 4.94 8.42 0.86
C PHE A 87 3.96 8.62 2.00
N SER A 88 2.72 9.00 1.68
CA SER A 88 1.77 9.62 2.62
C SER A 88 0.89 8.66 3.40
N VAL A 89 0.66 7.43 2.92
CA VAL A 89 -0.26 6.50 3.59
C VAL A 89 0.36 6.00 4.90
N ASP A 90 -0.28 6.26 6.03
CA ASP A 90 0.27 6.08 7.37
C ASP A 90 -0.60 5.19 8.29
N PRO A 91 -0.72 3.89 8.00
CA PRO A 91 -1.38 2.98 8.94
C PRO A 91 -0.66 2.98 10.29
N GLY A 92 -1.37 2.62 11.37
CA GLY A 92 -0.81 2.64 12.73
C GLY A 92 0.39 1.70 12.94
N ALA A 93 0.52 0.66 12.11
CA ALA A 93 1.65 -0.26 12.14
C ALA A 93 2.71 0.09 11.10
N ASP A 94 3.97 -0.32 11.32
CA ASP A 94 5.01 -0.31 10.29
C ASP A 94 4.79 -1.52 9.36
N ALA A 95 3.90 -1.34 8.40
CA ALA A 95 3.48 -2.38 7.48
C ALA A 95 4.32 -2.39 6.19
N SER A 96 4.44 -3.56 5.56
CA SER A 96 5.01 -3.69 4.23
C SER A 96 4.09 -3.05 3.19
N VAL A 97 4.67 -2.37 2.19
CA VAL A 97 3.91 -1.63 1.17
C VAL A 97 3.00 -2.55 0.35
N GLY A 98 3.46 -3.78 0.05
CA GLY A 98 2.63 -4.79 -0.62
C GLY A 98 1.44 -5.24 0.24
N GLY A 99 1.67 -5.44 1.55
CA GLY A 99 0.59 -5.74 2.50
C GLY A 99 -0.40 -4.58 2.61
N MET A 100 0.08 -3.33 2.66
CA MET A 100 -0.77 -2.15 2.64
C MET A 100 -1.63 -2.06 1.37
N ALA A 101 -1.07 -2.37 0.20
CA ALA A 101 -1.82 -2.42 -1.04
C ALA A 101 -2.86 -3.56 -1.03
N ALA A 102 -2.46 -4.75 -0.61
CA ALA A 102 -3.33 -5.92 -0.54
C ALA A 102 -4.54 -5.69 0.37
N THR A 103 -4.38 -5.01 1.51
CA THR A 103 -5.47 -4.68 2.45
C THR A 103 -6.15 -3.33 2.16
N ARG A 104 -5.72 -2.62 1.10
CA ARG A 104 -6.20 -1.25 0.79
C ARG A 104 -6.09 -0.33 2.01
N ALA A 105 -4.94 -0.37 2.66
CA ALA A 105 -4.69 0.34 3.90
C ALA A 105 -5.00 1.84 3.80
N SER A 106 -5.47 2.37 4.91
CA SER A 106 -5.69 3.79 5.15
C SER A 106 -4.78 4.25 6.30
N GLY A 107 -4.88 5.51 6.67
CA GLY A 107 -4.21 6.10 7.81
C GLY A 107 -4.82 7.44 8.18
N THR A 108 -4.27 8.08 9.20
CA THR A 108 -4.80 9.36 9.71
C THR A 108 -4.64 10.51 8.70
N THR A 109 -3.67 10.41 7.80
CA THR A 109 -3.44 11.39 6.74
C THR A 109 -4.33 11.19 5.50
N ALA A 110 -5.17 10.15 5.49
CA ALA A 110 -6.03 9.83 4.35
C ALA A 110 -7.04 10.92 4.02
N VAL A 111 -7.43 11.76 4.98
CA VAL A 111 -8.32 12.90 4.76
C VAL A 111 -7.75 13.88 3.72
N ARG A 112 -6.44 14.00 3.63
CA ARG A 112 -5.74 14.85 2.65
C ARG A 112 -5.19 14.08 1.46
N TYR A 113 -4.55 12.95 1.72
CA TYR A 113 -3.74 12.26 0.71
C TYR A 113 -4.41 11.02 0.14
N GLY A 114 -5.55 10.60 0.67
CA GLY A 114 -6.22 9.36 0.28
C GLY A 114 -5.59 8.12 0.91
N THR A 115 -6.09 6.97 0.51
CA THR A 115 -5.67 5.64 0.94
C THR A 115 -4.63 5.04 -0.02
N MET A 116 -4.28 3.77 0.14
CA MET A 116 -3.46 3.04 -0.85
C MET A 116 -4.07 3.12 -2.26
N ARG A 117 -5.40 3.11 -2.37
CA ARG A 117 -6.09 3.19 -3.67
C ARG A 117 -5.67 4.43 -4.48
N GLU A 118 -5.63 5.59 -3.84
CA GLU A 118 -5.31 6.86 -4.52
C GLU A 118 -3.79 7.07 -4.69
N ASN A 119 -2.98 6.26 -4.01
CA ASN A 119 -1.52 6.43 -3.96
C ASN A 119 -0.73 5.34 -4.70
N VAL A 120 -1.39 4.32 -5.25
CA VAL A 120 -0.78 3.35 -6.18
C VAL A 120 -1.14 3.73 -7.60
N LEU A 121 -0.14 3.98 -8.45
CA LEU A 121 -0.31 4.32 -9.86
C LEU A 121 -0.36 3.07 -10.73
N ALA A 122 0.56 2.14 -10.48
CA ALA A 122 0.69 0.89 -11.19
C ALA A 122 1.19 -0.20 -10.25
N LEU A 123 1.00 -1.44 -10.65
CA LEU A 123 1.55 -2.59 -9.95
C LEU A 123 1.86 -3.74 -10.91
N GLU A 124 2.76 -4.61 -10.47
CA GLU A 124 2.97 -5.91 -11.04
C GLU A 124 2.48 -6.99 -10.07
N ALA A 125 1.82 -8.00 -10.56
CA ALA A 125 1.33 -9.10 -9.76
C ALA A 125 1.48 -10.43 -10.50
N VAL A 126 1.60 -11.50 -9.73
CA VAL A 126 1.61 -12.88 -10.24
C VAL A 126 0.28 -13.53 -9.89
N MET A 127 -0.42 -13.99 -10.91
CA MET A 127 -1.72 -14.66 -10.79
C MET A 127 -1.53 -16.10 -10.29
N ALA A 128 -2.63 -16.76 -9.90
CA ALA A 128 -2.58 -18.10 -9.31
C ALA A 128 -1.92 -19.17 -10.22
N ASP A 129 -2.01 -19.01 -11.55
CA ASP A 129 -1.37 -19.90 -12.54
C ASP A 129 0.11 -19.56 -12.81
N GLY A 130 0.65 -18.55 -12.10
CA GLY A 130 1.99 -18.02 -12.28
C GLY A 130 2.14 -17.03 -13.42
N THR A 131 1.06 -16.59 -14.07
CA THR A 131 1.09 -15.51 -15.06
C THR A 131 1.44 -14.18 -14.41
N ILE A 132 2.45 -13.49 -14.95
CA ILE A 132 2.84 -12.14 -14.51
C ILE A 132 1.99 -11.14 -15.28
N ILE A 133 1.36 -10.23 -14.58
CA ILE A 133 0.58 -9.13 -15.16
C ILE A 133 1.06 -7.78 -14.65
N ARG A 134 0.94 -6.76 -15.49
CA ARG A 134 1.09 -5.35 -15.11
C ARG A 134 -0.25 -4.65 -15.23
N ALA A 135 -0.61 -3.86 -14.24
CA ALA A 135 -1.86 -3.13 -14.16
C ALA A 135 -1.60 -1.68 -13.73
N GLY A 136 -2.42 -0.77 -14.27
CA GLY A 136 -2.23 0.66 -14.08
C GLY A 136 -1.27 1.28 -15.09
N SER A 137 -0.85 2.49 -14.84
CA SER A 137 0.13 3.23 -15.65
C SER A 137 0.87 4.24 -14.79
N ASP A 138 2.04 4.68 -15.25
CA ASP A 138 2.84 5.73 -14.57
C ASP A 138 2.15 7.11 -14.58
N ALA A 139 1.10 7.27 -15.39
CA ALA A 139 0.36 8.52 -15.47
C ALA A 139 -0.62 8.66 -14.31
N ARG A 140 -0.69 9.85 -13.71
CA ARG A 140 -1.65 10.17 -12.65
C ARG A 140 -3.13 10.09 -13.09
N LYS A 141 -3.38 10.12 -14.38
CA LYS A 141 -4.70 10.07 -14.98
C LYS A 141 -4.69 9.14 -16.18
N SER A 142 -5.59 8.18 -16.17
CA SER A 142 -5.86 7.32 -17.32
C SER A 142 -7.37 7.11 -17.45
N SER A 143 -7.85 7.07 -18.70
CA SER A 143 -9.24 6.71 -19.04
C SER A 143 -9.29 5.42 -19.87
N THR A 144 -8.23 4.64 -19.89
CA THR A 144 -8.06 3.49 -20.78
C THR A 144 -8.40 2.19 -20.07
N GLY A 145 -9.40 1.48 -20.57
CA GLY A 145 -9.73 0.10 -20.20
C GLY A 145 -10.28 -0.08 -18.77
N TYR A 146 -10.24 -1.33 -18.33
CA TYR A 146 -10.61 -1.68 -16.97
C TYR A 146 -9.52 -1.29 -15.97
N ASP A 147 -9.94 -0.88 -14.78
CA ASP A 147 -9.06 -0.50 -13.68
C ASP A 147 -8.60 -1.73 -12.88
N LEU A 148 -7.70 -2.51 -13.47
CA LEU A 148 -7.20 -3.74 -12.85
C LEU A 148 -6.27 -3.47 -11.66
N ALA A 149 -5.58 -2.33 -11.63
CA ALA A 149 -4.75 -1.96 -10.50
C ALA A 149 -5.59 -1.82 -9.22
N HIS A 150 -6.69 -1.07 -9.29
CA HIS A 150 -7.59 -0.91 -8.15
C HIS A 150 -8.43 -2.16 -7.83
N LEU A 151 -8.56 -3.10 -8.77
CA LEU A 151 -9.15 -4.41 -8.51
C LEU A 151 -8.23 -5.26 -7.60
N LEU A 152 -6.91 -5.21 -7.85
CA LEU A 152 -5.91 -5.94 -7.06
C LEU A 152 -5.65 -5.29 -5.71
N ILE A 153 -5.80 -3.96 -5.61
CA ILE A 153 -5.68 -3.24 -4.34
C ILE A 153 -6.91 -3.52 -3.47
N GLY A 154 -6.69 -4.16 -2.34
CA GLY A 154 -7.75 -4.64 -1.44
C GLY A 154 -8.21 -6.07 -1.73
N SER A 155 -7.50 -6.81 -2.60
CA SER A 155 -7.80 -8.20 -2.89
C SER A 155 -7.31 -9.19 -1.83
N GLU A 156 -6.48 -8.75 -0.90
CA GLU A 156 -5.91 -9.54 0.21
C GLU A 156 -5.25 -10.85 -0.23
N GLY A 157 -4.62 -10.82 -1.43
CA GLY A 157 -3.96 -12.00 -2.00
C GLY A 157 -4.90 -13.00 -2.69
N THR A 158 -6.22 -12.74 -2.73
CA THR A 158 -7.20 -13.67 -3.33
C THR A 158 -7.14 -13.70 -4.86
N LEU A 159 -6.63 -12.65 -5.50
CA LEU A 159 -6.52 -12.56 -6.95
C LEU A 159 -5.10 -12.83 -7.47
N GLY A 160 -4.09 -12.51 -6.67
CA GLY A 160 -2.68 -12.69 -7.04
C GLY A 160 -1.74 -12.12 -5.99
N ILE A 161 -0.45 -12.36 -6.20
CA ILE A 161 0.63 -11.88 -5.32
C ILE A 161 1.24 -10.62 -5.95
N ILE A 162 1.17 -9.49 -5.25
CA ILE A 162 1.77 -8.23 -5.71
C ILE A 162 3.28 -8.31 -5.54
N THR A 163 4.04 -8.03 -6.61
CA THR A 163 5.50 -8.14 -6.64
C THR A 163 6.22 -6.81 -6.92
N GLU A 164 5.50 -5.81 -7.43
CA GLU A 164 6.03 -4.46 -7.65
C GLU A 164 4.90 -3.44 -7.50
N LEU A 165 5.22 -2.25 -7.01
CA LEU A 165 4.28 -1.13 -6.90
C LEU A 165 4.95 0.17 -7.34
N THR A 166 4.28 0.92 -8.21
CA THR A 166 4.60 2.31 -8.50
C THR A 166 3.70 3.20 -7.66
N LEU A 167 4.30 3.95 -6.75
CA LEU A 167 3.63 4.76 -5.74
C LEU A 167 3.74 6.24 -6.08
N LYS A 168 2.68 6.98 -5.77
CA LYS A 168 2.65 8.44 -5.83
C LYS A 168 3.33 9.02 -4.59
N LEU A 169 4.21 9.99 -4.81
CA LEU A 169 4.87 10.74 -3.76
C LEU A 169 4.26 12.15 -3.60
N HIS A 170 4.51 12.73 -2.44
CA HIS A 170 4.11 14.08 -2.09
C HIS A 170 5.30 14.87 -1.55
N GLY A 171 5.32 16.18 -1.82
CA GLY A 171 6.29 17.08 -1.20
C GLY A 171 6.09 17.18 0.31
N VAL A 172 7.19 17.15 1.06
CA VAL A 172 7.17 17.43 2.50
C VAL A 172 6.72 18.87 2.69
N PRO A 173 5.67 19.15 3.50
CA PRO A 173 5.22 20.53 3.72
C PRO A 173 6.28 21.35 4.46
N GLU A 174 6.46 22.61 4.06
CA GLU A 174 7.43 23.51 4.68
C GLU A 174 7.12 23.78 6.15
N THR A 175 5.84 23.82 6.50
CA THR A 175 5.38 24.08 7.86
C THR A 175 4.18 23.20 8.22
N ILE A 176 4.15 22.77 9.47
CA ILE A 176 3.04 22.01 10.05
C ILE A 176 2.60 22.76 11.30
N ALA A 177 1.30 23.11 11.38
CA ALA A 177 0.66 23.57 12.59
C ALA A 177 -0.28 22.50 13.14
N ALA A 178 -0.33 22.38 14.45
CA ALA A 178 -1.24 21.45 15.13
C ALA A 178 -1.96 22.17 16.27
N ALA A 179 -3.22 21.80 16.51
CA ALA A 179 -4.01 22.32 17.62
C ALA A 179 -4.83 21.19 18.27
N THR A 180 -5.01 21.28 19.57
CA THR A 180 -5.97 20.44 20.32
C THR A 180 -7.07 21.36 20.82
N CYS A 181 -8.33 21.01 20.53
CA CYS A 181 -9.50 21.77 20.94
C CYS A 181 -10.37 20.90 21.86
N ARG A 182 -10.96 21.53 22.86
CA ARG A 182 -11.97 20.91 23.73
C ARG A 182 -13.34 21.43 23.37
N PHE A 183 -14.32 20.52 23.35
CA PHE A 183 -15.70 20.83 23.02
C PHE A 183 -16.62 20.40 24.14
N PRO A 184 -17.75 21.10 24.37
CA PRO A 184 -18.75 20.73 25.37
C PRO A 184 -19.44 19.41 25.09
N SER A 185 -19.55 19.05 23.79
CA SER A 185 -20.19 17.81 23.34
C SER A 185 -19.47 17.22 22.13
N VAL A 186 -19.72 15.93 21.87
CA VAL A 186 -19.27 15.25 20.65
C VAL A 186 -19.89 15.91 19.39
N GLU A 187 -21.14 16.36 19.49
CA GLU A 187 -21.84 17.04 18.40
C GLU A 187 -21.12 18.32 17.98
N ASP A 188 -20.68 19.14 18.94
CA ASP A 188 -19.94 20.37 18.64
C ASP A 188 -18.59 20.07 17.98
N ALA A 189 -17.90 19.02 18.43
CA ALA A 189 -16.65 18.57 17.83
C ALA A 189 -16.85 18.12 16.38
N VAL A 190 -17.88 17.32 16.13
CA VAL A 190 -18.22 16.84 14.77
C VAL A 190 -18.63 18.00 13.86
N ASN A 191 -19.43 18.94 14.35
CA ASN A 191 -19.82 20.12 13.58
C ASN A 191 -18.61 20.99 13.21
N CYS A 192 -17.63 21.12 14.11
CA CYS A 192 -16.37 21.82 13.81
C CYS A 192 -15.61 21.11 12.68
N VAL A 193 -15.52 19.78 12.68
CA VAL A 193 -14.88 18.99 11.61
C VAL A 193 -15.61 19.22 10.28
N ILE A 194 -16.94 19.12 10.27
CA ILE A 194 -17.78 19.32 9.08
C ILE A 194 -17.52 20.69 8.48
N LEU A 195 -17.59 21.74 9.30
CA LEU A 195 -17.35 23.11 8.85
C LEU A 195 -15.93 23.30 8.29
N THR A 196 -14.94 22.72 8.95
CA THR A 196 -13.54 22.78 8.51
C THR A 196 -13.37 22.19 7.11
N ILE A 197 -13.93 20.99 6.88
CA ILE A 197 -13.85 20.31 5.58
C ILE A 197 -14.66 21.07 4.51
N GLN A 198 -15.88 21.50 4.82
CA GLN A 198 -16.74 22.25 3.90
C GLN A 198 -16.13 23.60 3.51
N SER A 199 -15.35 24.21 4.39
CA SER A 199 -14.61 25.46 4.10
C SER A 199 -13.37 25.24 3.21
N GLY A 200 -13.07 24.01 2.81
CA GLY A 200 -11.93 23.70 1.95
C GLY A 200 -10.58 23.86 2.64
N ILE A 201 -10.53 23.86 3.97
CA ILE A 201 -9.28 23.95 4.74
C ILE A 201 -8.49 22.65 4.55
N PRO A 202 -7.24 22.70 4.06
CA PRO A 202 -6.46 21.51 3.72
C PRO A 202 -5.90 20.83 4.97
N MET A 203 -6.76 20.16 5.73
CA MET A 203 -6.37 19.42 6.92
C MET A 203 -5.58 18.17 6.52
N ALA A 204 -4.36 18.03 7.04
CA ALA A 204 -3.56 16.84 6.85
C ALA A 204 -4.05 15.67 7.71
N ARG A 205 -4.52 15.98 8.92
CA ARG A 205 -5.03 15.03 9.90
C ARG A 205 -6.09 15.74 10.76
N ILE A 206 -7.18 15.05 11.07
CA ILE A 206 -8.22 15.52 11.98
C ILE A 206 -8.84 14.32 12.68
N GLU A 207 -8.74 14.26 14.01
CA GLU A 207 -9.12 13.11 14.80
C GLU A 207 -9.87 13.55 16.05
N LEU A 208 -10.90 12.78 16.43
CA LEU A 208 -11.57 12.89 17.73
C LEU A 208 -10.96 11.85 18.67
N VAL A 209 -10.51 12.30 19.86
CA VAL A 209 -9.87 11.48 20.90
C VAL A 209 -10.67 11.57 22.19
#